data_82db0558c84d276f472be7ab45f016ca
#
_entry.id   82db0558c84d276f472be7ab45f016ca
#
_cell.length_a   1.000
_cell.length_b   1.000
_cell.length_c   1.000
_cell.angle_alpha   90.00
_cell.angle_beta   90.00
_cell.angle_gamma   90.00
#
_symmetry.space_group_name_H-M   'P 1'
#
loop_
_entity.id
_entity.type
_entity.pdbx_description
1 polymer ?
#
loop_
_entity_poly.entity_id
_entity_poly.type
_entity_poly.pdbx_seq_one_letter_code
_entity_poly.pdbx_strand_id
1 'polypeptide(L)'
;MQKIIALGKKILICPLNWGLGHATRCVPIIKALQKQGHRVIIAADKGPLAFLQRAFPDLKFIEFPGFDPKYSKSNSQVLKMLASFPGALKDFRRDHKTIETIVKNRNIDIVISDNRFGCWSKHVHSVFITHQLHIRTPKIWRWASPIINFFNNSYIKKYDEVWVPDDENSPALGGRLSHPAIKRFKISYLGILSRFNADNQYDTEKPNKYLVILSGPEPQRTMFEDIVLKQAKEIKDNVLILRAKPESNDLVRDVSSNISVFNHVDDEMFVKLVNSSEHIICRGGYSSLMDLVRLDRTAYLVPTPGQTEQEYLAYHLGKEGYFNWCKQSDFQLDKVTTPKISLKEKFNDNEDNIDIFIQNWIKNLD
;
A
#
# COMPACT_ATOMS: atom_id res chain seq x y z
N MET A 1 -23.23 17.00 36.08
CA MET A 1 -23.36 15.82 35.23
C MET A 1 -21.94 15.37 34.82
N GLN A 2 -21.43 14.31 35.46
CA GLN A 2 -20.18 13.69 35.04
C GLN A 2 -20.40 13.09 33.64
N LYS A 3 -19.67 13.59 32.64
CA LYS A 3 -19.55 12.93 31.34
C LYS A 3 -18.99 11.53 31.62
N ILE A 4 -19.82 10.50 31.48
CA ILE A 4 -19.33 9.12 31.37
C ILE A 4 -18.42 9.13 30.15
N ILE A 5 -17.10 9.09 30.38
CA ILE A 5 -16.12 8.87 29.33
C ILE A 5 -16.43 7.47 28.84
N ALA A 6 -17.09 7.36 27.69
CA ALA A 6 -17.31 6.07 27.04
C ALA A 6 -15.93 5.42 26.89
N LEU A 7 -15.75 4.25 27.51
CA LEU A 7 -14.49 3.50 27.36
C LEU A 7 -14.28 3.28 25.87
N GLY A 8 -13.15 3.77 25.34
CA GLY A 8 -12.83 3.62 23.93
C GLY A 8 -12.85 2.15 23.49
N LYS A 9 -13.45 1.87 22.31
CA LYS A 9 -13.56 0.52 21.74
C LYS A 9 -12.18 -0.13 21.57
N LYS A 10 -12.11 -1.44 21.67
CA LYS A 10 -10.91 -2.23 21.43
C LYS A 10 -10.93 -2.76 20.02
N ILE A 11 -10.00 -2.30 19.19
CA ILE A 11 -9.99 -2.51 17.74
C ILE A 11 -8.77 -3.34 17.35
N LEU A 12 -9.01 -4.43 16.62
CA LEU A 12 -7.97 -5.29 16.07
C LEU A 12 -7.71 -4.91 14.61
N ILE A 13 -6.46 -4.56 14.27
CA ILE A 13 -6.06 -4.25 12.89
C ILE A 13 -5.18 -5.36 12.35
N CYS A 14 -5.53 -5.90 11.18
CA CYS A 14 -4.88 -7.03 10.53
C CYS A 14 -4.39 -6.65 9.13
N PRO A 15 -3.19 -6.05 8.98
CA PRO A 15 -2.62 -5.77 7.66
C PRO A 15 -2.13 -7.05 6.97
N LEU A 16 -2.23 -7.08 5.64
CA LEU A 16 -1.63 -8.15 4.83
C LEU A 16 -0.10 -8.04 4.85
N ASN A 17 0.58 -9.18 4.84
CA ASN A 17 2.06 -9.25 4.92
C ASN A 17 2.79 -9.19 3.56
N TRP A 18 2.10 -8.77 2.49
CA TRP A 18 2.68 -8.66 1.15
C TRP A 18 3.36 -7.31 0.93
N GLY A 19 4.57 -7.16 1.46
CA GLY A 19 5.32 -5.89 1.45
C GLY A 19 4.84 -4.90 2.51
N LEU A 20 5.45 -3.72 2.54
CA LEU A 20 5.17 -2.71 3.57
C LEU A 20 3.92 -1.85 3.27
N GLY A 21 3.43 -1.84 2.02
CA GLY A 21 2.35 -0.94 1.60
C GLY A 21 1.05 -1.08 2.40
N HIS A 22 0.72 -2.30 2.85
CA HIS A 22 -0.45 -2.54 3.70
C HIS A 22 -0.25 -1.98 5.12
N ALA A 23 0.95 -2.14 5.66
CA ALA A 23 1.28 -1.57 6.97
C ALA A 23 1.31 -0.04 6.94
N THR A 24 1.92 0.55 5.92
CA THR A 24 2.05 2.02 5.80
C THR A 24 0.69 2.71 5.68
N ARG A 25 -0.24 2.16 4.91
CA ARG A 25 -1.59 2.75 4.79
C ARG A 25 -2.48 2.54 6.02
N CYS A 26 -2.14 1.59 6.92
CA CYS A 26 -2.82 1.46 8.21
C CYS A 26 -2.39 2.56 9.20
N VAL A 27 -1.23 3.19 9.02
CA VAL A 27 -0.71 4.22 9.94
C VAL A 27 -1.69 5.36 10.19
N PRO A 28 -2.25 6.04 9.18
CA PRO A 28 -3.21 7.12 9.41
C PRO A 28 -4.49 6.63 10.13
N ILE A 29 -4.97 5.43 9.83
CA ILE A 29 -6.13 4.83 10.50
C ILE A 29 -5.82 4.59 12.00
N ILE A 30 -4.65 4.02 12.31
CA ILE A 30 -4.21 3.78 13.69
C ILE A 30 -4.12 5.08 14.48
N LYS A 31 -3.48 6.12 13.88
CA LYS A 31 -3.37 7.45 14.49
C LYS A 31 -4.74 8.06 14.78
N ALA A 32 -5.66 8.01 13.80
CA ALA A 32 -7.02 8.54 13.97
C ALA A 32 -7.80 7.84 15.08
N LEU A 33 -7.71 6.50 15.17
CA LEU A 33 -8.34 5.72 16.23
C LEU A 33 -7.75 6.04 17.62
N GLN A 34 -6.42 6.14 17.75
CA GLN A 34 -5.76 6.51 19.01
C GLN A 34 -6.12 7.93 19.45
N LYS A 35 -6.15 8.88 18.53
CA LYS A 35 -6.54 10.29 18.78
C LYS A 35 -7.94 10.40 19.38
N GLN A 36 -8.83 9.46 19.05
CA GLN A 36 -10.19 9.39 19.57
C GLN A 36 -10.33 8.52 20.84
N GLY A 37 -9.21 8.06 21.41
CA GLY A 37 -9.19 7.31 22.67
C GLY A 37 -9.52 5.82 22.54
N HIS A 38 -9.50 5.27 21.32
CA HIS A 38 -9.71 3.83 21.11
C HIS A 38 -8.43 3.03 21.39
N ARG A 39 -8.61 1.77 21.80
CA ARG A 39 -7.50 0.84 22.07
C ARG A 39 -7.21 0.01 20.85
N VAL A 40 -6.07 0.23 20.21
CA VAL A 40 -5.65 -0.52 19.01
C VAL A 40 -4.75 -1.69 19.41
N ILE A 41 -5.03 -2.86 18.82
CA ILE A 41 -4.16 -4.05 18.84
C ILE A 41 -3.85 -4.39 17.39
N ILE A 42 -2.60 -4.74 17.09
CA ILE A 42 -2.17 -5.04 15.74
C ILE A 42 -1.84 -6.53 15.63
N ALA A 43 -2.46 -7.23 14.67
CA ALA A 43 -2.14 -8.62 14.34
C ALA A 43 -1.43 -8.67 12.98
N ALA A 44 -0.12 -8.85 13.00
CA ALA A 44 0.74 -8.81 11.83
C ALA A 44 1.90 -9.81 11.95
N ASP A 45 2.65 -10.00 10.87
CA ASP A 45 3.89 -10.77 10.87
C ASP A 45 4.98 -10.12 9.99
N LYS A 46 6.21 -10.62 10.09
CA LYS A 46 7.36 -10.24 9.25
C LYS A 46 7.59 -8.72 9.16
N GLY A 47 7.81 -8.21 7.93
CA GLY A 47 8.07 -6.80 7.65
C GLY A 47 7.00 -5.83 8.16
N PRO A 48 5.70 -6.04 7.89
CA PRO A 48 4.62 -5.27 8.48
C PRO A 48 4.64 -5.19 10.00
N LEU A 49 4.90 -6.31 10.69
CA LEU A 49 5.01 -6.32 12.15
C LEU A 49 6.17 -5.45 12.62
N ALA A 50 7.38 -5.67 12.06
CA ALA A 50 8.57 -4.90 12.44
C ALA A 50 8.42 -3.40 12.17
N PHE A 51 7.80 -3.03 11.04
CA PHE A 51 7.51 -1.64 10.71
C PHE A 51 6.55 -0.99 11.70
N LEU A 52 5.40 -1.65 11.98
CA LEU A 52 4.39 -1.08 12.88
C LEU A 52 4.84 -1.04 14.33
N GLN A 53 5.69 -1.98 14.79
CA GLN A 53 6.31 -1.92 16.12
C GLN A 53 7.23 -0.71 16.28
N ARG A 54 7.97 -0.33 15.23
CA ARG A 54 8.78 0.90 15.25
C ARG A 54 7.93 2.16 15.23
N ALA A 55 6.86 2.17 14.43
CA ALA A 55 5.97 3.33 14.31
C ALA A 55 5.09 3.55 15.55
N PHE A 56 4.77 2.48 16.30
CA PHE A 56 3.87 2.49 17.44
C PHE A 56 4.39 1.60 18.58
N PRO A 57 5.51 1.94 19.25
CA PRO A 57 6.14 1.08 20.24
C PRO A 57 5.25 0.77 21.47
N ASP A 58 4.29 1.63 21.77
CA ASP A 58 3.40 1.50 22.94
C ASP A 58 2.15 0.64 22.68
N LEU A 59 1.91 0.22 21.42
CA LEU A 59 0.77 -0.62 21.08
C LEU A 59 1.02 -2.10 21.43
N LYS A 60 -0.08 -2.84 21.57
CA LYS A 60 -0.04 -4.30 21.71
C LYS A 60 -0.02 -4.98 20.36
N PHE A 61 0.90 -5.94 20.20
CA PHE A 61 1.06 -6.73 18.98
C PHE A 61 0.74 -8.20 19.24
N ILE A 62 0.20 -8.83 18.20
CA ILE A 62 -0.01 -10.28 18.13
C ILE A 62 0.71 -10.74 16.86
N GLU A 63 1.68 -11.64 17.00
CA GLU A 63 2.28 -12.28 15.85
C GLU A 63 1.23 -13.17 15.17
N PHE A 64 0.93 -12.85 13.92
CA PHE A 64 -0.15 -13.46 13.18
C PHE A 64 0.31 -13.81 11.76
N PRO A 65 0.93 -15.01 11.59
CA PRO A 65 1.42 -15.46 10.31
C PRO A 65 0.32 -15.55 9.25
N GLY A 66 0.55 -14.95 8.09
CA GLY A 66 -0.36 -14.94 6.96
C GLY A 66 0.08 -15.85 5.80
N PHE A 67 -0.73 -15.88 4.75
CA PHE A 67 -0.38 -16.52 3.49
C PHE A 67 0.83 -15.80 2.85
N ASP A 68 1.83 -16.58 2.45
CA ASP A 68 3.09 -16.07 1.85
C ASP A 68 3.20 -16.57 0.40
N PRO A 69 2.85 -15.75 -0.60
CA PRO A 69 2.93 -16.17 -1.99
C PRO A 69 4.38 -16.26 -2.44
N LYS A 70 4.76 -17.38 -3.05
CA LYS A 70 6.09 -17.54 -3.66
C LYS A 70 6.10 -16.91 -5.06
N TYR A 71 6.87 -15.85 -5.24
CA TYR A 71 7.05 -15.20 -6.53
C TYR A 71 8.02 -15.96 -7.44
N SER A 72 7.85 -15.83 -8.76
CA SER A 72 8.67 -16.53 -9.77
C SER A 72 9.55 -15.56 -10.56
N LYS A 73 10.69 -16.08 -11.07
CA LYS A 73 11.55 -15.38 -12.04
C LYS A 73 10.90 -15.21 -13.43
N SER A 74 9.89 -16.02 -13.76
CA SER A 74 9.27 -16.05 -15.09
C SER A 74 7.91 -15.34 -15.12
N ASN A 75 7.46 -14.97 -16.33
CA ASN A 75 6.12 -14.38 -16.59
C ASN A 75 4.93 -15.29 -16.21
N SER A 76 5.16 -16.46 -15.64
CA SER A 76 4.12 -17.41 -15.21
C SER A 76 3.59 -17.17 -13.79
N GLN A 77 3.64 -15.93 -13.27
CA GLN A 77 3.15 -15.59 -11.92
C GLN A 77 1.67 -15.99 -11.73
N VAL A 78 0.84 -15.82 -12.76
CA VAL A 78 -0.59 -16.16 -12.71
C VAL A 78 -0.82 -17.66 -12.55
N LEU A 79 -0.06 -18.50 -13.24
CA LEU A 79 -0.17 -19.97 -13.09
C LEU A 79 0.19 -20.42 -11.68
N LYS A 80 1.24 -19.85 -11.09
CA LYS A 80 1.64 -20.16 -9.71
C LYS A 80 0.61 -19.64 -8.71
N MET A 81 0.05 -18.46 -8.94
CA MET A 81 -1.00 -17.92 -8.10
C MET A 81 -2.27 -18.78 -8.15
N LEU A 82 -2.68 -19.27 -9.33
CA LEU A 82 -3.78 -20.22 -9.47
C LEU A 82 -3.47 -21.58 -8.80
N ALA A 83 -2.26 -22.10 -8.96
CA ALA A 83 -1.83 -23.34 -8.31
C ALA A 83 -1.76 -23.21 -6.77
N SER A 84 -1.48 -22.01 -6.24
CA SER A 84 -1.46 -21.73 -4.79
C SER A 84 -2.84 -21.48 -4.20
N PHE A 85 -3.88 -21.34 -5.02
CA PHE A 85 -5.22 -20.97 -4.58
C PHE A 85 -5.85 -21.96 -3.56
N PRO A 86 -5.75 -23.29 -3.70
CA PRO A 86 -6.24 -24.21 -2.67
C PRO A 86 -5.55 -24.03 -1.31
N GLY A 87 -4.24 -23.74 -1.32
CA GLY A 87 -3.46 -23.39 -0.12
C GLY A 87 -3.95 -22.10 0.53
N ALA A 88 -4.18 -21.07 -0.28
CA ALA A 88 -4.72 -19.79 0.20
C ALA A 88 -6.08 -19.95 0.89
N LEU A 89 -6.98 -20.79 0.34
CA LEU A 89 -8.27 -21.08 0.97
C LEU A 89 -8.13 -21.75 2.35
N LYS A 90 -7.15 -22.65 2.50
CA LYS A 90 -6.83 -23.28 3.79
C LYS A 90 -6.32 -22.25 4.78
N ASP A 91 -5.44 -21.35 4.33
CA ASP A 91 -4.90 -20.27 5.14
C ASP A 91 -5.99 -19.28 5.57
N PHE A 92 -6.91 -18.88 4.68
CA PHE A 92 -8.05 -18.02 5.04
C PHE A 92 -8.95 -18.64 6.11
N ARG A 93 -9.17 -19.98 6.05
CA ARG A 93 -9.93 -20.68 7.09
C ARG A 93 -9.18 -20.74 8.42
N ARG A 94 -7.87 -20.95 8.38
CA ARG A 94 -7.01 -20.93 9.57
C ARG A 94 -7.02 -19.55 10.20
N ASP A 95 -6.82 -18.50 9.39
CA ASP A 95 -6.85 -17.13 9.84
C ASP A 95 -8.17 -16.79 10.52
N HIS A 96 -9.30 -17.20 9.92
CA HIS A 96 -10.62 -16.98 10.52
C HIS A 96 -10.78 -17.64 11.89
N LYS A 97 -10.37 -18.91 12.04
CA LYS A 97 -10.41 -19.59 13.34
C LYS A 97 -9.56 -18.89 14.40
N THR A 98 -8.38 -18.40 14.00
CA THR A 98 -7.48 -17.67 14.91
C THR A 98 -8.09 -16.33 15.31
N ILE A 99 -8.68 -15.59 14.37
CA ILE A 99 -9.38 -14.33 14.65
C ILE A 99 -10.54 -14.53 15.63
N GLU A 100 -11.38 -15.55 15.43
CA GLU A 100 -12.47 -15.88 16.38
C GLU A 100 -11.93 -16.09 17.81
N THR A 101 -10.79 -16.78 17.94
CA THR A 101 -10.12 -17.00 19.23
C THR A 101 -9.60 -15.69 19.83
N ILE A 102 -8.97 -14.84 19.02
CA ILE A 102 -8.44 -13.53 19.45
C ILE A 102 -9.59 -12.60 19.90
N VAL A 103 -10.66 -12.53 19.09
CA VAL A 103 -11.85 -11.71 19.39
C VAL A 103 -12.41 -12.06 20.76
N LYS A 104 -12.61 -13.35 21.02
CA LYS A 104 -13.14 -13.86 22.30
C LYS A 104 -12.18 -13.60 23.45
N ASN A 105 -10.90 -14.00 23.32
CA ASN A 105 -9.94 -13.98 24.44
C ASN A 105 -9.45 -12.57 24.78
N ARG A 106 -9.52 -11.64 23.86
CA ARG A 106 -9.07 -10.25 24.04
C ARG A 106 -10.21 -9.26 24.20
N ASN A 107 -11.48 -9.72 24.12
CA ASN A 107 -12.68 -8.86 24.12
C ASN A 107 -12.54 -7.75 23.09
N ILE A 108 -12.35 -8.12 21.82
CA ILE A 108 -12.27 -7.19 20.70
C ILE A 108 -13.69 -6.73 20.35
N ASP A 109 -13.88 -5.45 20.10
CA ASP A 109 -15.17 -4.87 19.70
C ASP A 109 -15.30 -4.74 18.18
N ILE A 110 -14.18 -4.52 17.49
CA ILE A 110 -14.13 -4.29 16.04
C ILE A 110 -12.90 -4.96 15.44
N VAL A 111 -13.04 -5.54 14.25
CA VAL A 111 -11.92 -6.06 13.43
C VAL A 111 -11.81 -5.24 12.15
N ILE A 112 -10.62 -4.70 11.89
CA ILE A 112 -10.29 -4.02 10.62
C ILE A 112 -9.23 -4.84 9.91
N SER A 113 -9.59 -5.42 8.77
CA SER A 113 -8.72 -6.26 7.95
C SER A 113 -8.26 -5.51 6.71
N ASP A 114 -6.97 -5.32 6.55
CA ASP A 114 -6.45 -4.76 5.31
C ASP A 114 -6.02 -5.88 4.37
N ASN A 115 -6.90 -6.14 3.39
CA ASN A 115 -6.75 -7.11 2.31
C ASN A 115 -6.45 -8.56 2.77
N ARG A 116 -6.83 -8.93 4.00
CA ARG A 116 -6.60 -10.22 4.63
C ARG A 116 -7.92 -10.97 4.79
N PHE A 117 -8.28 -11.80 3.81
CA PHE A 117 -9.62 -12.38 3.62
C PHE A 117 -10.15 -13.24 4.77
N GLY A 118 -9.28 -13.75 5.64
CA GLY A 118 -9.68 -14.55 6.81
C GLY A 118 -9.96 -13.74 8.07
N CYS A 119 -9.68 -12.44 8.10
CA CYS A 119 -9.74 -11.63 9.32
C CYS A 119 -11.10 -10.95 9.53
N TRP A 120 -12.13 -11.74 9.75
CA TRP A 120 -13.50 -11.28 10.08
C TRP A 120 -14.08 -12.12 11.20
N SER A 121 -15.13 -11.62 11.87
CA SER A 121 -15.88 -12.36 12.90
C SER A 121 -17.37 -12.04 12.81
N LYS A 122 -18.21 -13.02 13.07
CA LYS A 122 -19.67 -12.82 13.17
C LYS A 122 -20.11 -12.16 14.48
N HIS A 123 -19.21 -12.08 15.44
CA HIS A 123 -19.52 -11.62 16.78
C HIS A 123 -19.24 -10.14 17.00
N VAL A 124 -18.49 -9.51 16.09
CA VAL A 124 -18.08 -8.11 16.18
C VAL A 124 -18.10 -7.47 14.80
N HIS A 125 -18.25 -6.16 14.73
CA HIS A 125 -18.23 -5.43 13.46
C HIS A 125 -16.90 -5.64 12.74
N SER A 126 -16.95 -6.06 11.50
CA SER A 126 -15.78 -6.42 10.67
C SER A 126 -15.70 -5.58 9.42
N VAL A 127 -14.59 -4.89 9.24
CA VAL A 127 -14.31 -4.00 8.10
C VAL A 127 -13.23 -4.60 7.22
N PHE A 128 -13.41 -4.51 5.90
CA PHE A 128 -12.42 -4.93 4.92
C PHE A 128 -11.86 -3.73 4.15
N ILE A 129 -10.56 -3.50 4.24
CA ILE A 129 -9.89 -2.44 3.48
C ILE A 129 -9.36 -3.03 2.17
N THR A 130 -9.76 -2.48 1.04
CA THR A 130 -9.18 -2.85 -0.27
C THR A 130 -9.42 -1.78 -1.32
N HIS A 131 -8.45 -1.55 -2.19
CA HIS A 131 -8.61 -0.77 -3.41
C HIS A 131 -8.93 -1.65 -4.63
N GLN A 132 -8.96 -2.99 -4.45
CA GLN A 132 -9.24 -3.96 -5.52
C GLN A 132 -10.61 -4.60 -5.35
N LEU A 133 -11.67 -3.82 -5.52
CA LEU A 133 -13.04 -4.34 -5.60
C LEU A 133 -13.26 -5.15 -6.87
N HIS A 134 -12.48 -4.88 -7.91
CA HIS A 134 -12.45 -5.64 -9.15
C HIS A 134 -11.03 -6.09 -9.48
N ILE A 135 -10.74 -7.39 -9.35
CA ILE A 135 -9.43 -7.96 -9.68
C ILE A 135 -9.31 -8.08 -11.20
N ARG A 136 -8.27 -7.45 -11.76
CA ARG A 136 -7.92 -7.57 -13.18
C ARG A 136 -7.05 -8.77 -13.42
N THR A 137 -7.41 -9.55 -14.42
CA THR A 137 -6.61 -10.69 -14.88
C THR A 137 -5.80 -10.30 -16.14
N PRO A 138 -4.63 -10.93 -16.38
CA PRO A 138 -3.91 -10.78 -17.63
C PRO A 138 -4.79 -11.10 -18.84
N LYS A 139 -4.47 -10.52 -19.99
CA LYS A 139 -5.28 -10.72 -21.22
C LYS A 139 -5.54 -12.19 -21.54
N ILE A 140 -4.52 -13.04 -21.40
CA ILE A 140 -4.59 -14.49 -21.65
C ILE A 140 -5.53 -15.23 -20.67
N TRP A 141 -5.81 -14.66 -19.48
CA TRP A 141 -6.65 -15.24 -18.43
C TRP A 141 -7.98 -14.51 -18.26
N ARG A 142 -8.40 -13.69 -19.23
CA ARG A 142 -9.67 -12.93 -19.14
C ARG A 142 -10.89 -13.82 -18.94
N TRP A 143 -10.88 -15.02 -19.45
CA TRP A 143 -11.94 -16.00 -19.24
C TRP A 143 -12.11 -16.42 -17.76
N ALA A 144 -11.03 -16.40 -16.97
CA ALA A 144 -11.07 -16.72 -15.54
C ALA A 144 -11.51 -15.52 -14.67
N SER A 145 -11.56 -14.30 -15.22
CA SER A 145 -11.90 -13.07 -14.48
C SER A 145 -13.25 -13.16 -13.74
N PRO A 146 -14.35 -13.69 -14.31
CA PRO A 146 -15.61 -13.83 -13.59
C PRO A 146 -15.49 -14.74 -12.35
N ILE A 147 -14.75 -15.84 -12.48
CA ILE A 147 -14.56 -16.82 -11.39
C ILE A 147 -13.73 -16.17 -10.26
N ILE A 148 -12.62 -15.52 -10.60
CA ILE A 148 -11.75 -14.85 -9.63
C ILE A 148 -12.53 -13.75 -8.89
N ASN A 149 -13.28 -12.91 -9.61
CA ASN A 149 -14.09 -11.87 -9.00
C ASN A 149 -15.28 -12.41 -8.21
N PHE A 150 -15.85 -13.54 -8.58
CA PHE A 150 -16.86 -14.23 -7.78
C PHE A 150 -16.30 -14.67 -6.42
N PHE A 151 -15.11 -15.27 -6.38
CA PHE A 151 -14.44 -15.63 -5.13
C PHE A 151 -14.07 -14.40 -4.30
N ASN A 152 -13.46 -13.38 -4.91
CA ASN A 152 -13.16 -12.12 -4.24
C ASN A 152 -14.40 -11.55 -3.54
N ASN A 153 -15.49 -11.41 -4.29
CA ASN A 153 -16.75 -10.88 -3.79
C ASN A 153 -17.36 -11.78 -2.67
N SER A 154 -17.21 -13.11 -2.78
CA SER A 154 -17.74 -14.05 -1.77
C SER A 154 -17.02 -13.93 -0.43
N TYR A 155 -15.73 -13.59 -0.44
CA TYR A 155 -14.99 -13.32 0.78
C TYR A 155 -15.28 -11.94 1.33
N ILE A 156 -15.31 -10.91 0.48
CA ILE A 156 -15.65 -9.53 0.90
C ILE A 156 -17.04 -9.47 1.55
N LYS A 157 -18.02 -10.22 1.07
CA LYS A 157 -19.39 -10.31 1.64
C LYS A 157 -19.45 -10.83 3.08
N LYS A 158 -18.37 -11.33 3.64
CA LYS A 158 -18.31 -11.76 5.04
C LYS A 158 -18.06 -10.63 6.02
N TYR A 159 -17.70 -9.47 5.50
CA TYR A 159 -17.49 -8.25 6.25
C TYR A 159 -18.74 -7.37 6.21
N ASP A 160 -18.96 -6.61 7.26
CA ASP A 160 -20.12 -5.73 7.39
C ASP A 160 -20.00 -4.52 6.46
N GLU A 161 -18.75 -4.09 6.21
CA GLU A 161 -18.47 -2.91 5.41
C GLU A 161 -17.09 -2.99 4.74
N VAL A 162 -16.95 -2.28 3.61
CA VAL A 162 -15.71 -2.20 2.84
C VAL A 162 -15.21 -0.76 2.81
N TRP A 163 -13.97 -0.59 3.22
CA TRP A 163 -13.27 0.68 3.12
C TRP A 163 -12.34 0.71 1.91
N VAL A 164 -12.48 1.75 1.11
CA VAL A 164 -11.69 1.92 -0.10
C VAL A 164 -10.78 3.14 0.08
N PRO A 165 -9.45 2.94 0.10
CA PRO A 165 -8.49 4.03 0.18
C PRO A 165 -8.36 4.72 -1.20
N ASP A 166 -9.38 5.47 -1.58
CA ASP A 166 -9.49 6.24 -2.82
C ASP A 166 -10.54 7.32 -2.63
N ASP A 167 -10.63 8.30 -3.54
CA ASP A 167 -11.73 9.27 -3.56
C ASP A 167 -12.99 8.61 -4.14
N GLU A 168 -14.16 8.97 -3.62
CA GLU A 168 -15.45 8.49 -4.15
C GLU A 168 -15.73 9.04 -5.55
N ASN A 169 -15.21 10.21 -5.84
CA ASN A 169 -15.42 10.93 -7.09
C ASN A 169 -14.25 10.71 -8.05
N SER A 170 -14.41 11.11 -9.30
CA SER A 170 -13.34 11.16 -10.28
C SER A 170 -12.58 12.50 -10.17
N PRO A 171 -11.27 12.51 -10.35
CA PRO A 171 -10.41 11.39 -10.69
C PRO A 171 -10.11 10.47 -9.51
N ALA A 172 -10.25 9.15 -9.70
CA ALA A 172 -9.91 8.13 -8.73
C ALA A 172 -8.54 7.52 -9.04
N LEU A 173 -7.69 7.38 -8.02
CA LEU A 173 -6.32 6.86 -8.17
C LEU A 173 -6.32 5.41 -8.69
N GLY A 174 -7.23 4.57 -8.17
CA GLY A 174 -7.38 3.17 -8.57
C GLY A 174 -8.24 2.97 -9.82
N GLY A 175 -8.95 3.99 -10.28
CA GLY A 175 -9.83 3.91 -11.41
C GLY A 175 -10.81 2.73 -11.29
N ARG A 176 -10.85 1.83 -12.28
CA ARG A 176 -11.75 0.66 -12.28
C ARG A 176 -11.43 -0.41 -11.24
N LEU A 177 -10.28 -0.37 -10.58
CA LEU A 177 -9.97 -1.30 -9.49
C LEU A 177 -10.82 -0.99 -8.26
N SER A 178 -10.89 0.28 -7.89
CA SER A 178 -11.60 0.81 -6.74
C SER A 178 -13.06 1.20 -7.03
N HIS A 179 -13.41 1.42 -8.31
CA HIS A 179 -14.74 1.83 -8.78
C HIS A 179 -15.34 0.80 -9.73
N PRO A 180 -15.87 -0.32 -9.22
CA PRO A 180 -16.57 -1.30 -10.06
C PRO A 180 -17.90 -0.73 -10.54
N ALA A 181 -18.32 -1.13 -11.76
CA ALA A 181 -19.59 -0.70 -12.34
C ALA A 181 -20.82 -1.09 -11.50
N ILE A 182 -20.72 -2.12 -10.67
CA ILE A 182 -21.81 -2.62 -9.80
C ILE A 182 -21.32 -2.61 -8.36
N LYS A 183 -21.89 -1.75 -7.52
CA LYS A 183 -21.66 -1.73 -6.07
C LYS A 183 -22.45 -2.88 -5.42
N ARG A 184 -21.75 -3.82 -4.79
CA ARG A 184 -22.34 -5.03 -4.15
C ARG A 184 -22.18 -5.05 -2.63
N PHE A 185 -21.53 -4.04 -2.05
CA PHE A 185 -21.16 -3.94 -0.65
C PHE A 185 -21.54 -2.57 -0.12
N LYS A 186 -21.62 -2.45 1.21
CA LYS A 186 -21.58 -1.15 1.86
C LYS A 186 -20.15 -0.63 1.72
N ILE A 187 -19.94 0.37 0.89
CA ILE A 187 -18.62 0.92 0.58
C ILE A 187 -18.52 2.31 1.17
N SER A 188 -17.39 2.56 1.87
CA SER A 188 -16.98 3.88 2.33
C SER A 188 -15.61 4.22 1.72
N TYR A 189 -15.51 5.38 1.08
CA TYR A 189 -14.26 5.86 0.51
C TYR A 189 -13.53 6.72 1.54
N LEU A 190 -12.24 6.43 1.77
CA LEU A 190 -11.43 7.05 2.82
C LEU A 190 -10.55 8.20 2.31
N GLY A 191 -10.51 8.43 0.99
CA GLY A 191 -9.50 9.30 0.40
C GLY A 191 -8.11 8.68 0.38
N ILE A 192 -7.10 9.51 0.25
CA ILE A 192 -5.69 9.10 0.20
C ILE A 192 -5.19 8.73 1.60
N LEU A 193 -4.72 7.50 1.76
CA LEU A 193 -4.11 7.01 3.00
C LEU A 193 -2.59 7.00 2.90
N SER A 194 -1.94 8.02 3.41
CA SER A 194 -0.49 8.10 3.50
C SER A 194 -0.03 8.29 4.94
N ARG A 195 1.13 7.73 5.27
CA ARG A 195 1.79 7.95 6.58
C ARG A 195 2.46 9.30 6.69
N PHE A 196 2.68 10.00 5.56
CA PHE A 196 3.31 11.31 5.51
C PHE A 196 2.31 12.43 5.76
N ASN A 197 2.81 13.54 6.28
CA ASN A 197 2.07 14.80 6.42
C ASN A 197 2.41 15.72 5.25
N ALA A 198 1.46 16.50 4.78
CA ALA A 198 1.66 17.43 3.67
C ALA A 198 2.60 18.62 4.03
N ASP A 199 2.67 18.96 5.32
CA ASP A 199 3.46 20.10 5.81
C ASP A 199 4.98 19.85 5.82
N ASN A 200 5.43 18.64 5.51
CA ASN A 200 6.84 18.31 5.39
C ASN A 200 7.47 18.85 4.09
N GLN A 201 7.20 20.13 3.78
CA GLN A 201 7.90 20.81 2.69
C GLN A 201 9.28 21.24 3.19
N TYR A 202 10.29 20.46 2.87
CA TYR A 202 11.67 20.91 2.98
C TYR A 202 11.98 21.77 1.75
N ASP A 203 12.34 23.03 1.99
CA ASP A 203 12.92 23.87 0.94
C ASP A 203 14.30 23.31 0.61
N THR A 204 14.36 22.50 -0.42
CA THR A 204 15.57 21.81 -0.82
C THR A 204 15.94 22.20 -2.24
N GLU A 205 17.17 22.71 -2.39
CA GLU A 205 17.82 22.63 -3.70
C GLU A 205 17.65 21.20 -4.24
N LYS A 206 17.48 21.04 -5.53
CA LYS A 206 17.34 19.72 -6.18
C LYS A 206 18.70 19.24 -6.70
N PRO A 207 19.63 18.86 -5.80
CA PRO A 207 20.97 18.42 -6.19
C PRO A 207 20.96 17.05 -6.86
N ASN A 208 19.87 16.29 -6.69
CA ASN A 208 19.75 14.95 -7.22
C ASN A 208 18.88 14.95 -8.47
N LYS A 209 19.39 14.39 -9.54
CA LYS A 209 18.63 14.27 -10.79
C LYS A 209 17.55 13.19 -10.66
N TYR A 210 17.95 12.03 -10.12
CA TYR A 210 17.09 10.86 -10.06
C TYR A 210 17.02 10.25 -8.65
N LEU A 211 15.82 9.94 -8.19
CA LEU A 211 15.55 9.06 -7.06
C LEU A 211 14.83 7.81 -7.56
N VAL A 212 15.45 6.65 -7.41
CA VAL A 212 14.87 5.37 -7.79
C VAL A 212 14.41 4.63 -6.54
N ILE A 213 13.10 4.44 -6.39
CA ILE A 213 12.49 3.72 -5.28
C ILE A 213 12.18 2.29 -5.72
N LEU A 214 13.00 1.36 -5.27
CA LEU A 214 12.86 -0.07 -5.58
C LEU A 214 11.93 -0.71 -4.56
N SER A 215 10.71 -1.01 -4.98
CA SER A 215 9.74 -1.76 -4.18
C SER A 215 9.35 -3.06 -4.88
N GLY A 216 8.67 -3.93 -4.16
CA GLY A 216 8.18 -5.20 -4.71
C GLY A 216 9.04 -6.41 -4.36
N PRO A 217 8.57 -7.60 -4.78
CA PRO A 217 9.19 -8.87 -4.38
C PRO A 217 10.46 -9.19 -5.18
N GLU A 218 11.32 -10.01 -4.55
CA GLU A 218 12.42 -10.64 -5.27
C GLU A 218 11.90 -11.71 -6.25
N PRO A 219 12.58 -11.94 -7.37
CA PRO A 219 13.83 -11.32 -7.83
C PRO A 219 13.63 -10.05 -8.67
N GLN A 220 12.40 -9.61 -8.89
CA GLN A 220 12.06 -8.50 -9.80
C GLN A 220 12.65 -7.16 -9.32
N ARG A 221 12.79 -6.98 -8.02
CA ARG A 221 13.45 -5.81 -7.44
C ARG A 221 14.92 -5.77 -7.83
N THR A 222 15.67 -6.84 -7.57
CA THR A 222 17.10 -6.94 -7.93
C THR A 222 17.33 -6.81 -9.43
N MET A 223 16.50 -7.43 -10.27
CA MET A 223 16.60 -7.30 -11.72
C MET A 223 16.45 -5.84 -12.21
N PHE A 224 15.56 -5.07 -11.58
CA PHE A 224 15.41 -3.67 -11.95
C PHE A 224 16.55 -2.81 -11.39
N GLU A 225 17.04 -3.12 -10.19
CA GLU A 225 18.22 -2.47 -9.62
C GLU A 225 19.44 -2.63 -10.55
N ASP A 226 19.67 -3.84 -11.08
CA ASP A 226 20.78 -4.11 -12.00
C ASP A 226 20.68 -3.28 -13.29
N ILE A 227 19.46 -3.12 -13.83
CA ILE A 227 19.21 -2.26 -15.01
C ILE A 227 19.53 -0.80 -14.68
N VAL A 228 19.07 -0.30 -13.54
CA VAL A 228 19.31 1.08 -13.11
C VAL A 228 20.79 1.32 -12.87
N LEU A 229 21.46 0.45 -12.10
CA LEU A 229 22.88 0.58 -11.80
C LEU A 229 23.78 0.55 -13.06
N LYS A 230 23.43 -0.28 -14.04
CA LYS A 230 24.13 -0.32 -15.32
C LYS A 230 24.05 1.02 -16.03
N GLN A 231 22.83 1.58 -16.17
CA GLN A 231 22.61 2.83 -16.89
C GLN A 231 23.11 4.05 -16.10
N ALA A 232 23.03 4.04 -14.76
CA ALA A 232 23.53 5.11 -13.91
C ALA A 232 25.04 5.33 -14.02
N LYS A 233 25.81 4.28 -14.33
CA LYS A 233 27.27 4.38 -14.57
C LYS A 233 27.61 5.09 -15.88
N GLU A 234 26.66 5.20 -16.80
CA GLU A 234 26.85 5.81 -18.14
C GLU A 234 26.52 7.32 -18.15
N ILE A 235 25.95 7.85 -17.05
CA ILE A 235 25.58 9.26 -16.90
C ILE A 235 26.39 9.94 -15.79
N LYS A 236 26.46 11.27 -15.84
CA LYS A 236 27.15 12.09 -14.82
C LYS A 236 26.23 12.61 -13.72
N ASP A 237 24.92 12.53 -13.94
CA ASP A 237 23.92 13.02 -13.01
C ASP A 237 23.89 12.19 -11.71
N ASN A 238 23.51 12.81 -10.60
CA ASN A 238 23.36 12.14 -9.31
C ASN A 238 22.14 11.22 -9.31
N VAL A 239 22.37 9.97 -8.95
CA VAL A 239 21.35 8.91 -8.85
C VAL A 239 21.30 8.35 -7.43
N LEU A 240 20.17 8.52 -6.78
CA LEU A 240 19.88 7.91 -5.50
C LEU A 240 19.02 6.65 -5.69
N ILE A 241 19.39 5.55 -5.05
CA ILE A 241 18.65 4.30 -5.12
C ILE A 241 18.21 3.88 -3.73
N LEU A 242 16.90 3.79 -3.50
CA LEU A 242 16.29 3.34 -2.26
C LEU A 242 15.72 1.92 -2.44
N ARG A 243 16.33 0.95 -1.76
CA ARG A 243 16.02 -0.50 -1.92
C ARG A 243 14.77 -0.98 -1.20
N ALA A 244 14.26 -0.21 -0.22
CA ALA A 244 13.16 -0.61 0.67
C ALA A 244 13.39 -1.96 1.37
N LYS A 245 14.62 -2.16 1.93
CA LYS A 245 15.05 -3.34 2.70
C LYS A 245 15.23 -2.99 4.19
N PRO A 246 14.17 -2.93 5.01
CA PRO A 246 14.26 -2.51 6.41
C PRO A 246 15.01 -3.50 7.31
N GLU A 247 15.16 -4.74 6.87
CA GLU A 247 15.88 -5.79 7.57
C GLU A 247 17.41 -5.74 7.40
N SER A 248 17.91 -4.90 6.50
CA SER A 248 19.35 -4.78 6.24
C SER A 248 20.00 -3.76 7.18
N ASN A 249 21.12 -4.14 7.78
CA ASN A 249 21.90 -3.26 8.68
C ASN A 249 22.75 -2.23 7.93
N ASP A 250 23.01 -2.43 6.63
CA ASP A 250 23.80 -1.49 5.83
C ASP A 250 22.90 -0.32 5.40
N LEU A 251 23.11 0.84 6.00
CA LEU A 251 22.27 2.02 5.76
C LEU A 251 22.55 2.68 4.41
N VAL A 252 23.82 2.86 4.06
CA VAL A 252 24.26 3.57 2.85
C VAL A 252 25.44 2.86 2.20
N ARG A 253 25.45 2.81 0.88
CA ARG A 253 26.58 2.36 0.09
C ARG A 253 26.78 3.29 -1.10
N ASP A 254 27.89 4.02 -1.11
CA ASP A 254 28.33 4.73 -2.30
C ASP A 254 28.93 3.73 -3.28
N VAL A 255 28.36 3.67 -4.48
CA VAL A 255 28.79 2.78 -5.56
C VAL A 255 29.79 3.51 -6.47
N SER A 256 29.58 4.81 -6.65
CA SER A 256 30.48 5.75 -7.37
C SER A 256 30.23 7.16 -6.88
N SER A 257 31.01 8.13 -7.38
CA SER A 257 30.88 9.55 -6.99
C SER A 257 29.48 10.16 -7.26
N ASN A 258 28.71 9.57 -8.16
CA ASN A 258 27.39 10.02 -8.54
C ASN A 258 26.25 9.05 -8.20
N ILE A 259 26.54 7.89 -7.56
CA ILE A 259 25.55 6.86 -7.26
C ILE A 259 25.61 6.48 -5.79
N SER A 260 24.53 6.81 -5.05
CA SER A 260 24.34 6.40 -3.66
C SER A 260 23.17 5.43 -3.50
N VAL A 261 23.36 4.35 -2.75
CA VAL A 261 22.36 3.31 -2.53
C VAL A 261 22.02 3.22 -1.05
N PHE A 262 20.74 3.36 -0.73
CA PHE A 262 20.18 3.25 0.62
C PHE A 262 19.38 1.96 0.74
N ASN A 263 19.64 1.14 1.75
CA ASN A 263 18.82 -0.06 1.98
C ASN A 263 17.46 0.30 2.58
N HIS A 264 17.46 1.20 3.55
CA HIS A 264 16.25 1.74 4.19
C HIS A 264 16.56 3.14 4.73
N VAL A 265 15.54 3.98 4.80
CA VAL A 265 15.56 5.29 5.44
C VAL A 265 14.31 5.46 6.30
N ASP A 266 14.36 6.33 7.31
CA ASP A 266 13.18 6.75 8.05
C ASP A 266 12.28 7.67 7.21
N ASP A 267 11.13 8.01 7.76
CA ASP A 267 10.13 8.79 7.04
C ASP A 267 10.61 10.23 6.75
N GLU A 268 11.37 10.84 7.66
CA GLU A 268 11.92 12.20 7.48
C GLU A 268 12.94 12.23 6.32
N MET A 269 13.89 11.30 6.35
CA MET A 269 14.88 11.17 5.28
C MET A 269 14.23 10.79 3.94
N PHE A 270 13.19 9.94 3.95
CA PHE A 270 12.43 9.62 2.73
C PHE A 270 11.85 10.89 2.09
N VAL A 271 11.16 11.72 2.88
CA VAL A 271 10.58 12.99 2.40
C VAL A 271 11.67 13.91 1.87
N LYS A 272 12.80 14.03 2.58
CA LYS A 272 13.96 14.82 2.14
C LYS A 272 14.49 14.32 0.78
N LEU A 273 14.69 13.02 0.60
CA LEU A 273 15.15 12.45 -0.68
C LEU A 273 14.15 12.71 -1.81
N VAL A 274 12.86 12.55 -1.54
CA VAL A 274 11.77 12.83 -2.50
C VAL A 274 11.79 14.29 -2.92
N ASN A 275 11.93 15.23 -1.97
CA ASN A 275 11.89 16.66 -2.25
C ASN A 275 13.18 17.17 -2.93
N SER A 276 14.34 16.60 -2.59
CA SER A 276 15.63 16.97 -3.16
C SER A 276 15.91 16.36 -4.53
N SER A 277 15.00 15.58 -5.11
CA SER A 277 15.19 14.92 -6.40
C SER A 277 14.32 15.56 -7.48
N GLU A 278 14.87 15.73 -8.69
CA GLU A 278 14.12 16.27 -9.83
C GLU A 278 13.11 15.25 -10.35
N HIS A 279 13.57 14.05 -10.61
CA HIS A 279 12.76 12.94 -11.12
C HIS A 279 12.71 11.78 -10.14
N ILE A 280 11.50 11.28 -9.85
CA ILE A 280 11.28 10.09 -9.07
C ILE A 280 10.93 8.95 -10.02
N ILE A 281 11.54 7.78 -9.81
CA ILE A 281 11.28 6.55 -10.56
C ILE A 281 10.83 5.50 -9.55
N CYS A 282 9.67 4.89 -9.78
CA CYS A 282 9.19 3.85 -8.87
C CYS A 282 8.33 2.78 -9.56
N ARG A 283 8.02 1.72 -8.84
CA ARG A 283 7.01 0.73 -9.24
C ARG A 283 5.62 1.34 -9.04
N GLY A 284 4.67 1.16 -9.88
CA GLY A 284 3.31 1.68 -9.74
C GLY A 284 2.47 0.96 -8.64
N GLY A 285 3.05 0.74 -7.46
CA GLY A 285 2.34 0.17 -6.30
C GLY A 285 1.37 1.17 -5.68
N TYR A 286 0.14 0.74 -5.37
CA TYR A 286 -0.94 1.62 -4.93
C TYR A 286 -0.58 2.51 -3.74
N SER A 287 0.03 1.93 -2.69
CA SER A 287 0.44 2.70 -1.51
C SER A 287 1.53 3.73 -1.83
N SER A 288 2.47 3.40 -2.73
CA SER A 288 3.48 4.37 -3.18
C SER A 288 2.85 5.53 -3.97
N LEU A 289 1.83 5.24 -4.76
CA LEU A 289 1.08 6.28 -5.48
C LEU A 289 0.33 7.21 -4.51
N MET A 290 -0.29 6.66 -3.46
CA MET A 290 -0.91 7.46 -2.40
C MET A 290 0.12 8.35 -1.68
N ASP A 291 1.30 7.81 -1.37
CA ASP A 291 2.39 8.57 -0.76
C ASP A 291 2.86 9.73 -1.68
N LEU A 292 2.96 9.47 -3.00
CA LEU A 292 3.31 10.52 -3.97
C LEU A 292 2.24 11.60 -4.10
N VAL A 293 0.96 11.23 -4.07
CA VAL A 293 -0.15 12.21 -4.03
C VAL A 293 -0.04 13.09 -2.80
N ARG A 294 0.15 12.51 -1.60
CA ARG A 294 0.30 13.23 -0.34
C ARG A 294 1.49 14.18 -0.34
N LEU A 295 2.61 13.79 -0.93
CA LEU A 295 3.83 14.60 -1.04
C LEU A 295 3.80 15.55 -2.24
N ASP A 296 2.70 15.60 -2.99
CA ASP A 296 2.53 16.39 -4.22
C ASP A 296 3.67 16.20 -5.24
N ARG A 297 4.09 14.95 -5.44
CA ARG A 297 5.20 14.59 -6.32
C ARG A 297 4.77 13.60 -7.39
N THR A 298 5.04 13.95 -8.63
CA THR A 298 4.87 13.05 -9.78
C THR A 298 6.07 12.12 -9.91
N ALA A 299 5.89 11.01 -10.64
CA ALA A 299 6.95 10.03 -10.86
C ALA A 299 6.91 9.44 -12.27
N TYR A 300 8.00 8.78 -12.63
CA TYR A 300 8.09 7.89 -13.78
C TYR A 300 7.86 6.45 -13.31
N LEU A 301 6.76 5.84 -13.76
CA LEU A 301 6.36 4.51 -13.31
C LEU A 301 6.97 3.41 -14.17
N VAL A 302 7.60 2.44 -13.53
CA VAL A 302 8.12 1.24 -14.19
C VAL A 302 7.49 0.01 -13.53
N PRO A 303 6.29 -0.42 -13.97
CA PRO A 303 5.57 -1.52 -13.35
C PRO A 303 6.37 -2.82 -13.39
N THR A 304 6.23 -3.63 -12.34
CA THR A 304 6.82 -4.96 -12.28
C THR A 304 6.20 -5.85 -13.35
N PRO A 305 6.99 -6.48 -14.23
CA PRO A 305 6.47 -7.34 -15.27
C PRO A 305 5.57 -8.45 -14.73
N GLY A 306 4.35 -8.57 -15.28
CA GLY A 306 3.36 -9.57 -14.88
C GLY A 306 2.55 -9.20 -13.63
N GLN A 307 2.77 -8.06 -12.99
CA GLN A 307 1.88 -7.51 -11.96
C GLN A 307 0.77 -6.66 -12.59
N THR A 308 -0.35 -7.29 -12.86
CA THR A 308 -1.48 -6.70 -13.60
C THR A 308 -2.05 -5.43 -12.97
N GLU A 309 -2.00 -5.31 -11.66
CA GLU A 309 -2.38 -4.10 -10.94
C GLU A 309 -1.46 -2.93 -11.30
N GLN A 310 -0.13 -3.11 -11.13
CA GLN A 310 0.85 -2.05 -11.44
C GLN A 310 0.84 -1.66 -12.92
N GLU A 311 0.74 -2.65 -13.81
CA GLU A 311 0.63 -2.40 -15.26
C GLU A 311 -0.63 -1.58 -15.59
N TYR A 312 -1.74 -1.91 -14.92
CA TYR A 312 -2.98 -1.16 -15.12
C TYR A 312 -2.89 0.27 -14.57
N LEU A 313 -2.39 0.43 -13.34
CA LEU A 313 -2.26 1.75 -12.71
C LEU A 313 -1.34 2.66 -13.51
N ALA A 314 -0.17 2.15 -13.96
CA ALA A 314 0.75 2.90 -14.79
C ALA A 314 0.11 3.33 -16.12
N TYR A 315 -0.63 2.43 -16.78
CA TYR A 315 -1.36 2.76 -18.00
C TYR A 315 -2.49 3.76 -17.76
N HIS A 316 -3.32 3.54 -16.73
CA HIS A 316 -4.47 4.38 -16.40
C HIS A 316 -4.02 5.81 -16.08
N LEU A 317 -3.10 5.95 -15.12
CA LEU A 317 -2.61 7.25 -14.66
C LEU A 317 -1.74 7.96 -15.70
N GLY A 318 -1.03 7.18 -16.52
CA GLY A 318 -0.26 7.71 -17.65
C GLY A 318 -1.16 8.25 -18.76
N LYS A 319 -2.28 7.58 -19.06
CA LYS A 319 -3.29 8.07 -20.03
C LYS A 319 -3.92 9.39 -19.59
N GLU A 320 -4.15 9.56 -18.30
CA GLU A 320 -4.70 10.80 -17.71
C GLU A 320 -3.63 11.90 -17.57
N GLY A 321 -2.34 11.61 -17.87
CA GLY A 321 -1.25 12.57 -17.80
C GLY A 321 -0.74 12.86 -16.39
N TYR A 322 -1.12 12.06 -15.40
CA TYR A 322 -0.69 12.24 -14.01
C TYR A 322 0.72 11.72 -13.75
N PHE A 323 1.11 10.64 -14.46
CA PHE A 323 2.43 10.02 -14.37
C PHE A 323 2.94 9.65 -15.76
N ASN A 324 4.25 9.72 -15.98
CA ASN A 324 4.86 9.08 -17.13
C ASN A 324 5.20 7.62 -16.79
N TRP A 325 5.28 6.76 -17.79
CA TRP A 325 5.59 5.36 -17.55
C TRP A 325 6.17 4.64 -18.75
N CYS A 326 6.88 3.53 -18.51
CA CYS A 326 7.26 2.57 -19.54
C CYS A 326 7.24 1.14 -19.00
N LYS A 327 7.35 0.16 -19.89
CA LYS A 327 7.66 -1.21 -19.47
C LYS A 327 9.10 -1.30 -18.99
N GLN A 328 9.40 -2.24 -18.07
CA GLN A 328 10.77 -2.45 -17.60
C GLN A 328 11.76 -2.76 -18.72
N SER A 329 11.33 -3.49 -19.79
CA SER A 329 12.16 -3.78 -20.96
C SER A 329 12.60 -2.54 -21.75
N ASP A 330 11.80 -1.48 -21.68
CA ASP A 330 11.94 -0.28 -22.49
C ASP A 330 12.54 0.89 -21.68
N PHE A 331 12.92 0.61 -20.41
CA PHE A 331 13.40 1.61 -19.48
C PHE A 331 14.77 2.18 -19.89
N GLN A 332 14.85 3.49 -19.98
CA GLN A 332 16.06 4.27 -20.26
C GLN A 332 16.13 5.44 -19.28
N LEU A 333 17.17 5.44 -18.43
CA LEU A 333 17.30 6.39 -17.31
C LEU A 333 17.45 7.85 -17.82
N ASP A 334 18.20 8.05 -18.89
CA ASP A 334 18.44 9.34 -19.53
C ASP A 334 17.20 9.95 -20.21
N LYS A 335 16.16 9.15 -20.44
CA LYS A 335 14.89 9.58 -21.04
C LYS A 335 13.77 9.78 -20.02
N VAL A 336 14.07 9.64 -18.75
CA VAL A 336 13.08 9.83 -17.68
C VAL A 336 12.66 11.29 -17.61
N THR A 337 11.36 11.52 -17.67
CA THR A 337 10.73 12.82 -17.42
C THR A 337 9.50 12.60 -16.55
N THR A 338 9.15 13.60 -15.74
CA THR A 338 7.97 13.56 -14.89
C THR A 338 7.04 14.74 -15.19
N PRO A 339 5.71 14.57 -15.17
CA PRO A 339 4.77 15.65 -15.36
C PRO A 339 4.95 16.75 -14.30
N LYS A 340 4.70 18.01 -14.66
CA LYS A 340 4.72 19.16 -13.74
C LYS A 340 3.28 19.56 -13.41
N ILE A 341 2.64 18.79 -12.57
CA ILE A 341 1.25 19.02 -12.12
C ILE A 341 1.18 18.83 -10.61
N SER A 342 0.21 19.44 -9.95
CA SER A 342 -0.13 19.13 -8.55
C SER A 342 -1.05 17.91 -8.50
N LEU A 343 -0.57 16.83 -7.90
CA LEU A 343 -1.36 15.63 -7.65
C LEU A 343 -2.32 15.83 -6.47
N LYS A 344 -1.91 16.61 -5.46
CA LYS A 344 -2.72 16.94 -4.29
C LYS A 344 -4.02 17.63 -4.70
N GLU A 345 -3.93 18.61 -5.60
CA GLU A 345 -5.12 19.28 -6.15
C GLU A 345 -5.98 18.34 -6.99
N LYS A 346 -5.34 17.50 -7.84
CA LYS A 346 -6.06 16.58 -8.73
C LYS A 346 -6.84 15.50 -8.01
N PHE A 347 -6.29 14.97 -6.91
CA PHE A 347 -6.91 13.91 -6.13
C PHE A 347 -7.59 14.42 -4.85
N ASN A 348 -7.78 15.74 -4.71
CA ASN A 348 -8.48 16.38 -3.59
C ASN A 348 -8.01 15.82 -2.22
N ASP A 349 -6.68 15.71 -2.07
CA ASP A 349 -6.08 15.12 -0.88
C ASP A 349 -6.18 16.08 0.32
N ASN A 350 -6.87 15.63 1.36
CA ASN A 350 -6.99 16.32 2.64
C ASN A 350 -6.67 15.37 3.79
N GLU A 351 -5.70 15.76 4.63
CA GLU A 351 -5.22 14.95 5.76
C GLU A 351 -6.29 14.71 6.82
N ASP A 352 -7.18 15.65 7.04
CA ASP A 352 -8.22 15.56 8.07
C ASP A 352 -9.34 14.57 7.72
N ASN A 353 -9.45 14.15 6.44
CA ASN A 353 -10.52 13.28 5.98
C ASN A 353 -10.63 12.00 6.82
N ILE A 354 -9.49 11.37 7.16
CA ILE A 354 -9.51 10.12 7.92
C ILE A 354 -9.96 10.33 9.38
N ASP A 355 -9.54 11.41 10.03
CA ASP A 355 -9.95 11.73 11.40
C ASP A 355 -11.45 11.97 11.49
N ILE A 356 -11.99 12.78 10.57
CA ILE A 356 -13.42 13.09 10.46
C ILE A 356 -14.22 11.82 10.13
N PHE A 357 -13.70 11.01 9.18
CA PHE A 357 -14.35 9.76 8.81
C PHE A 357 -14.45 8.80 10.01
N ILE A 358 -13.35 8.53 10.71
CA ILE A 358 -13.33 7.62 11.87
C ILE A 358 -14.26 8.12 12.98
N GLN A 359 -14.27 9.44 13.25
CA GLN A 359 -15.15 10.02 14.26
C GLN A 359 -16.63 9.78 13.92
N ASN A 360 -17.04 10.03 12.71
CA ASN A 360 -18.42 9.85 12.27
C ASN A 360 -18.81 8.36 12.21
N TRP A 361 -17.88 7.52 11.73
CA TRP A 361 -18.09 6.09 11.64
C TRP A 361 -18.33 5.44 12.99
N ILE A 362 -17.51 5.72 14.00
CA ILE A 362 -17.67 5.18 15.36
C ILE A 362 -19.01 5.61 15.96
N LYS A 363 -19.41 6.89 15.80
CA LYS A 363 -20.71 7.39 16.29
C LYS A 363 -21.91 6.65 15.68
N ASN A 364 -21.76 6.14 14.46
CA ASN A 364 -22.81 5.40 13.76
C ASN A 364 -22.85 3.91 14.13
N LEU A 365 -21.85 3.40 14.87
CA LEU A 365 -21.81 2.03 15.38
C LEU A 365 -22.41 1.90 16.80
N ASP A 366 -22.53 3.01 17.53
CA ASP A 366 -23.18 3.10 18.85
C ASP A 366 -24.68 3.29 18.69
#